data_22c3c841e62a52de0a53b0d59df9a406
#
_entry.id   22c3c841e62a52de0a53b0d59df9a406
#
_cell.length_a   1.000
_cell.length_b   1.000
_cell.length_c   1.000
_cell.angle_alpha   90.00
_cell.angle_beta   90.00
_cell.angle_gamma   90.00
#
_symmetry.space_group_name_H-M   'P 1'
#
loop_
_entity.id
_entity.type
_entity.pdbx_description
1 polymer ?
#
loop_
_entity_poly.entity_id
_entity_poly.type
_entity_poly.pdbx_seq_one_letter_code
_entity_poly.pdbx_strand_id
1 'polypeptide(L)'
;MQWLIDRDLGAEHVMAYRLVLEPDSALSHVHSGAEEVLYVLEGSGEARIEGATHQVGPGQAVFIPDAAEHTYINTGATPLVVVGALAPPIDLDDIRPAMPHLDMSGLQSASVTEQGVAPTMMDERRVTPTLMGERSFRVLVSPIVGCRQMTQFTGVIPTGRAPLHAHPHEEAVYILAGTGRLWIENDPVGELREGSVVFFPIGVRHTLENAGREDMKVLGAFSPAGSPEAKLPPSH
;
A
#
# COMPACT_ATOMS: atom_id res chain seq x y z
N MET A 1 -7.52 -8.91 10.31
CA MET A 1 -6.24 -8.40 9.76
C MET A 1 -5.23 -9.54 9.76
N GLN A 2 -4.43 -9.66 8.70
CA GLN A 2 -3.36 -10.64 8.55
C GLN A 2 -2.09 -9.90 8.16
N TRP A 3 -1.03 -10.05 8.92
CA TRP A 3 0.29 -9.53 8.56
C TRP A 3 0.87 -10.36 7.42
N LEU A 4 1.42 -9.69 6.42
CA LEU A 4 2.05 -10.26 5.24
C LEU A 4 3.57 -10.09 5.27
N ILE A 5 4.02 -8.96 5.82
CA ILE A 5 5.42 -8.60 6.03
C ILE A 5 5.49 -7.88 7.37
N ASP A 6 6.35 -8.36 8.27
CA ASP A 6 6.55 -7.85 9.60
C ASP A 6 8.03 -7.96 10.03
N ARG A 7 8.32 -7.62 11.29
CA ARG A 7 9.66 -7.70 11.86
C ARG A 7 10.20 -9.13 11.94
N ASP A 8 9.34 -10.13 12.07
CA ASP A 8 9.75 -11.54 12.11
C ASP A 8 10.29 -12.00 10.75
N LEU A 9 9.85 -11.35 9.68
CA LEU A 9 10.39 -11.51 8.31
C LEU A 9 11.57 -10.60 8.00
N GLY A 10 12.04 -9.82 8.99
CA GLY A 10 13.19 -8.93 8.86
C GLY A 10 12.86 -7.53 8.34
N ALA A 11 11.61 -7.09 8.41
CA ALA A 11 11.23 -5.74 8.02
C ALA A 11 11.74 -4.71 9.05
N GLU A 12 12.55 -3.76 8.58
CA GLU A 12 13.12 -2.67 9.38
C GLU A 12 12.52 -1.31 9.05
N HIS A 13 11.95 -1.14 7.84
CA HIS A 13 11.43 0.14 7.37
C HIS A 13 9.97 0.11 6.92
N VAL A 14 9.45 -1.03 6.45
CA VAL A 14 8.05 -1.14 5.99
C VAL A 14 7.42 -2.47 6.40
N MET A 15 6.23 -2.40 6.99
CA MET A 15 5.36 -3.57 7.23
C MET A 15 4.19 -3.55 6.26
N ALA A 16 3.62 -4.74 5.97
CA ALA A 16 2.44 -4.85 5.13
C ALA A 16 1.43 -5.85 5.70
N TYR A 17 0.15 -5.57 5.46
CA TYR A 17 -0.95 -6.41 5.93
C TYR A 17 -2.07 -6.53 4.88
N ARG A 18 -2.91 -7.53 5.06
CA ARG A 18 -4.20 -7.68 4.38
C ARG A 18 -5.32 -7.64 5.40
N LEU A 19 -6.32 -6.81 5.15
CA LEU A 19 -7.52 -6.71 5.97
C LEU A 19 -8.73 -7.14 5.14
N VAL A 20 -9.60 -7.94 5.74
CA VAL A 20 -10.92 -8.31 5.20
C VAL A 20 -11.95 -7.90 6.24
N LEU A 21 -12.88 -7.06 5.84
CA LEU A 21 -14.04 -6.69 6.62
C LEU A 21 -15.30 -7.28 5.97
N GLU A 22 -16.01 -8.11 6.72
CA GLU A 22 -17.31 -8.61 6.28
C GLU A 22 -18.34 -7.47 6.19
N PRO A 23 -19.44 -7.62 5.44
CA PRO A 23 -20.51 -6.62 5.42
C PRO A 23 -20.92 -6.19 6.83
N ASP A 24 -21.23 -4.91 6.99
CA ASP A 24 -21.61 -4.28 8.26
C ASP A 24 -20.56 -4.34 9.38
N SER A 25 -19.31 -4.66 9.03
CA SER A 25 -18.17 -4.68 9.97
C SER A 25 -17.38 -3.38 9.91
N ALA A 26 -16.77 -3.04 11.03
CA ALA A 26 -15.85 -1.90 11.15
C ALA A 26 -14.60 -2.28 11.92
N LEU A 27 -13.48 -1.64 11.58
CA LEU A 27 -12.23 -1.68 12.35
C LEU A 27 -11.82 -0.25 12.65
N SER A 28 -11.81 0.09 13.94
CA SER A 28 -11.39 1.40 14.41
C SER A 28 -10.11 1.25 15.22
N HIS A 29 -9.09 2.01 14.89
CA HIS A 29 -7.83 1.98 15.61
C HIS A 29 -7.04 3.29 15.47
N VAL A 30 -6.02 3.41 16.27
CA VAL A 30 -5.02 4.46 16.23
C VAL A 30 -3.66 3.82 16.51
N HIS A 31 -2.67 4.26 15.82
CA HIS A 31 -1.27 3.93 16.08
C HIS A 31 -0.44 5.21 16.09
N SER A 32 0.67 5.19 16.80
CA SER A 32 1.61 6.31 16.84
C SER A 32 3.01 5.82 16.46
N GLY A 33 3.78 6.71 15.84
CA GLY A 33 5.13 6.41 15.38
C GLY A 33 5.21 5.85 13.96
N ALA A 34 4.08 5.70 13.26
CA ALA A 34 4.05 5.25 11.88
C ALA A 34 2.97 5.99 11.07
N GLU A 35 3.26 6.19 9.80
CA GLU A 35 2.27 6.54 8.78
C GLU A 35 1.72 5.26 8.15
N GLU A 36 0.47 5.28 7.72
CA GLU A 36 -0.19 4.15 7.10
C GLU A 36 -0.71 4.51 5.71
N VAL A 37 -0.62 3.59 4.79
CA VAL A 37 -1.27 3.65 3.49
C VAL A 37 -2.06 2.37 3.26
N LEU A 38 -3.23 2.48 2.64
CA LEU A 38 -3.96 1.31 2.20
C LEU A 38 -4.42 1.45 0.76
N TYR A 39 -4.69 0.32 0.13
CA TYR A 39 -5.22 0.21 -1.21
C TYR A 39 -6.38 -0.78 -1.23
N VAL A 40 -7.51 -0.37 -1.78
CA VAL A 40 -8.72 -1.20 -1.85
C VAL A 40 -8.62 -2.14 -3.04
N LEU A 41 -8.66 -3.45 -2.76
CA LEU A 41 -8.68 -4.51 -3.77
C LEU A 41 -10.10 -4.79 -4.24
N GLU A 42 -11.03 -4.99 -3.30
CA GLU A 42 -12.38 -5.43 -3.55
C GLU A 42 -13.37 -4.80 -2.57
N GLY A 43 -14.64 -4.79 -2.95
CA GLY A 43 -15.71 -4.26 -2.11
C GLY A 43 -15.78 -2.76 -2.12
N SER A 44 -16.61 -2.20 -1.23
CA SER A 44 -16.78 -0.76 -1.05
C SER A 44 -17.09 -0.43 0.40
N GLY A 45 -16.73 0.77 0.83
CA GLY A 45 -16.94 1.16 2.21
C GLY A 45 -16.58 2.62 2.46
N GLU A 46 -16.33 2.91 3.72
CA GLU A 46 -15.89 4.22 4.20
C GLU A 46 -14.55 4.11 4.93
N ALA A 47 -13.67 5.08 4.72
CA ALA A 47 -12.56 5.38 5.59
C ALA A 47 -12.86 6.69 6.30
N ARG A 48 -12.93 6.67 7.62
CA ARG A 48 -13.10 7.86 8.47
C ARG A 48 -11.75 8.16 9.10
N ILE A 49 -11.25 9.37 8.89
CA ILE A 49 -9.92 9.81 9.34
C ILE A 49 -10.10 11.17 9.97
N GLU A 50 -9.73 11.32 11.25
CA GLU A 50 -9.87 12.59 12.00
C GLU A 50 -11.26 13.23 11.83
N GLY A 51 -12.31 12.41 11.82
CA GLY A 51 -13.71 12.84 11.64
C GLY A 51 -14.15 13.11 10.20
N ALA A 52 -13.23 13.13 9.23
CA ALA A 52 -13.58 13.21 7.80
C ALA A 52 -13.94 11.83 7.25
N THR A 53 -15.01 11.75 6.45
CA THR A 53 -15.47 10.50 5.83
C THR A 53 -15.16 10.47 4.35
N HIS A 54 -14.52 9.40 3.90
CA HIS A 54 -14.15 9.16 2.51
C HIS A 54 -14.80 7.86 2.03
N GLN A 55 -15.52 7.91 0.91
CA GLN A 55 -16.00 6.71 0.25
C GLN A 55 -14.84 6.00 -0.44
N VAL A 56 -14.69 4.70 -0.21
CA VAL A 56 -13.60 3.91 -0.76
C VAL A 56 -14.12 2.72 -1.57
N GLY A 57 -13.38 2.40 -2.63
CA GLY A 57 -13.66 1.28 -3.52
C GLY A 57 -12.42 0.85 -4.30
N PRO A 58 -12.52 -0.19 -5.13
CA PRO A 58 -11.38 -0.79 -5.82
C PRO A 58 -10.55 0.23 -6.63
N GLY A 59 -9.24 0.14 -6.50
CA GLY A 59 -8.29 1.04 -7.17
C GLY A 59 -8.06 2.37 -6.45
N GLN A 60 -8.58 2.52 -5.23
CA GLN A 60 -8.36 3.71 -4.41
C GLN A 60 -7.36 3.44 -3.30
N ALA A 61 -6.43 4.38 -3.13
CA ALA A 61 -5.47 4.42 -2.04
C ALA A 61 -5.88 5.48 -1.02
N VAL A 62 -5.62 5.21 0.26
CA VAL A 62 -5.87 6.12 1.37
C VAL A 62 -4.58 6.29 2.15
N PHE A 63 -4.25 7.54 2.49
CA PHE A 63 -3.14 7.89 3.37
C PHE A 63 -3.67 8.27 4.74
N ILE A 64 -3.11 7.67 5.77
CA ILE A 64 -3.39 7.93 7.18
C ILE A 64 -2.12 8.49 7.82
N PRO A 65 -2.15 9.76 8.27
CA PRO A 65 -1.04 10.36 9.00
C PRO A 65 -0.74 9.64 10.32
N ASP A 66 0.49 9.81 10.81
CA ASP A 66 0.88 9.38 12.14
C ASP A 66 -0.07 9.90 13.22
N ALA A 67 -0.45 9.02 14.15
CA ALA A 67 -1.35 9.27 15.28
C ALA A 67 -2.78 9.70 14.89
N ALA A 68 -3.15 9.68 13.62
CA ALA A 68 -4.52 9.98 13.19
C ALA A 68 -5.47 8.86 13.61
N GLU A 69 -6.55 9.20 14.29
CA GLU A 69 -7.63 8.26 14.60
C GLU A 69 -8.40 7.93 13.33
N HIS A 70 -8.57 6.65 13.04
CA HIS A 70 -9.22 6.21 11.83
C HIS A 70 -10.06 4.94 11.98
N THR A 71 -11.05 4.82 11.11
CA THR A 71 -11.99 3.69 11.09
C THR A 71 -12.27 3.29 9.65
N TYR A 72 -12.15 1.99 9.38
CA TYR A 72 -12.60 1.38 8.13
C TYR A 72 -13.95 0.72 8.34
N ILE A 73 -14.92 1.00 7.49
CA ILE A 73 -16.29 0.48 7.58
C ILE A 73 -16.65 -0.15 6.26
N ASN A 74 -17.06 -1.40 6.28
CA ASN A 74 -17.65 -2.02 5.12
C ASN A 74 -19.13 -1.65 5.04
N THR A 75 -19.49 -0.79 4.12
CA THR A 75 -20.89 -0.36 3.85
C THR A 75 -21.46 -1.05 2.62
N GLY A 76 -20.69 -1.94 1.98
CA GLY A 76 -21.11 -2.73 0.82
C GLY A 76 -21.77 -4.05 1.19
N ALA A 77 -22.24 -4.78 0.18
CA ALA A 77 -22.88 -6.09 0.33
C ALA A 77 -21.89 -7.27 0.22
N THR A 78 -20.63 -7.01 -0.10
CA THR A 78 -19.56 -8.00 -0.24
C THR A 78 -18.40 -7.62 0.67
N PRO A 79 -17.47 -8.54 1.01
CA PRO A 79 -16.31 -8.21 1.81
C PRO A 79 -15.52 -7.03 1.24
N LEU A 80 -15.11 -6.10 2.10
CA LEU A 80 -14.16 -5.05 1.78
C LEU A 80 -12.76 -5.61 2.03
N VAL A 81 -11.96 -5.71 0.98
CA VAL A 81 -10.61 -6.26 1.03
C VAL A 81 -9.61 -5.16 0.72
N VAL A 82 -8.67 -4.95 1.63
CA VAL A 82 -7.61 -3.95 1.47
C VAL A 82 -6.23 -4.56 1.73
N VAL A 83 -5.22 -4.01 1.08
CA VAL A 83 -3.81 -4.20 1.41
C VAL A 83 -3.27 -2.89 1.94
N GLY A 84 -2.69 -2.93 3.12
CA GLY A 84 -2.09 -1.76 3.76
C GLY A 84 -0.61 -1.95 4.03
N ALA A 85 0.08 -0.83 4.26
CA ALA A 85 1.45 -0.80 4.73
C ALA A 85 1.63 0.28 5.78
N LEU A 86 2.53 0.02 6.74
CA LEU A 86 2.96 0.96 7.77
C LEU A 86 4.46 1.21 7.68
N ALA A 87 4.85 2.44 7.88
CA ALA A 87 6.26 2.85 7.97
C ALA A 87 6.45 3.99 8.98
N PRO A 88 7.49 3.91 9.83
CA PRO A 88 8.31 2.73 10.09
C PRO A 88 7.52 1.58 10.74
N PRO A 89 8.09 0.37 10.87
CA PRO A 89 7.48 -0.72 11.61
C PRO A 89 7.21 -0.35 13.08
N ILE A 90 6.03 -0.70 13.56
CA ILE A 90 5.59 -0.53 14.95
C ILE A 90 5.37 -1.90 15.61
N ASP A 91 5.35 -1.93 16.93
CA ASP A 91 4.93 -3.12 17.63
C ASP A 91 3.40 -3.28 17.54
N LEU A 92 2.93 -4.51 17.41
CA LEU A 92 1.50 -4.78 17.24
C LEU A 92 0.68 -4.33 18.45
N ASP A 93 1.29 -4.29 19.62
CA ASP A 93 0.69 -3.80 20.86
C ASP A 93 0.48 -2.26 20.84
N ASP A 94 1.15 -1.55 19.94
CA ASP A 94 0.97 -0.11 19.74
C ASP A 94 -0.25 0.23 18.88
N ILE A 95 -0.84 -0.77 18.21
CA ILE A 95 -2.10 -0.62 17.51
C ILE A 95 -3.24 -0.73 18.53
N ARG A 96 -3.76 0.42 18.95
CA ARG A 96 -4.80 0.48 19.96
C ARG A 96 -6.17 0.56 19.31
N PRO A 97 -7.19 -0.15 19.84
CA PRO A 97 -8.57 0.11 19.45
C PRO A 97 -8.87 1.60 19.68
N ALA A 98 -9.39 2.28 18.67
CA ALA A 98 -9.91 3.61 18.89
C ALA A 98 -11.08 3.51 19.88
N MET A 99 -11.18 4.46 20.80
CA MET A 99 -12.28 4.48 21.75
C MET A 99 -13.60 4.42 20.98
N PRO A 100 -14.58 3.59 21.38
CA PRO A 100 -15.87 3.57 20.72
C PRO A 100 -16.44 4.98 20.82
N HIS A 101 -16.55 5.67 19.70
CA HIS A 101 -17.22 6.94 19.64
C HIS A 101 -18.68 6.73 20.07
N LEU A 102 -19.04 7.34 21.18
CA LEU A 102 -20.44 7.52 21.58
C LEU A 102 -21.21 8.07 20.37
N ASP A 103 -22.26 7.37 20.02
CA ASP A 103 -23.33 7.71 19.07
C ASP A 103 -23.17 9.03 18.31
N MET A 104 -22.61 8.95 17.09
CA MET A 104 -22.35 10.08 16.20
C MET A 104 -23.57 10.45 15.33
N SER A 105 -24.76 10.01 15.67
CA SER A 105 -26.01 10.31 14.92
C SER A 105 -26.37 11.80 14.88
N GLY A 106 -25.59 12.66 15.51
CA GLY A 106 -25.81 14.11 15.58
C GLY A 106 -24.74 15.02 15.00
N LEU A 107 -23.62 14.50 14.52
CA LEU A 107 -22.55 15.33 13.96
C LEU A 107 -22.76 15.54 12.46
N GLN A 108 -23.18 16.74 12.10
CA GLN A 108 -23.16 17.22 10.72
C GLN A 108 -21.74 17.11 10.17
N SER A 109 -21.64 16.60 8.94
CA SER A 109 -20.41 16.61 8.14
C SER A 109 -19.77 18.00 8.22
N ALA A 110 -18.67 18.10 8.94
CA ALA A 110 -17.86 19.31 8.90
C ALA A 110 -17.25 19.38 7.50
N SER A 111 -17.73 20.31 6.69
CA SER A 111 -17.09 20.67 5.45
C SER A 111 -15.68 21.14 5.78
N VAL A 112 -14.67 20.34 5.40
CA VAL A 112 -13.27 20.75 5.49
C VAL A 112 -13.08 21.96 4.62
N THR A 113 -12.79 23.10 5.24
CA THR A 113 -12.49 24.35 4.57
C THR A 113 -11.27 24.21 3.69
N GLU A 114 -11.34 24.81 2.51
CA GLU A 114 -10.33 24.89 1.43
C GLU A 114 -8.98 25.48 1.86
N GLN A 115 -8.25 24.89 2.75
CA GLN A 115 -6.89 25.31 3.06
C GLN A 115 -5.94 24.11 3.02
N GLY A 116 -5.44 23.80 1.80
CA GLY A 116 -4.10 23.20 1.61
C GLY A 116 -3.81 21.84 2.24
N VAL A 117 -4.83 21.08 2.64
CA VAL A 117 -4.63 19.69 3.10
C VAL A 117 -4.46 18.80 1.89
N ALA A 118 -3.31 18.15 1.80
CA ALA A 118 -3.02 17.15 0.77
C ALA A 118 -4.14 16.09 0.74
N PRO A 119 -4.54 15.61 -0.45
CA PRO A 119 -5.63 14.64 -0.54
C PRO A 119 -5.25 13.37 0.22
N THR A 120 -6.10 13.00 1.17
CA THR A 120 -5.96 11.76 1.94
C THR A 120 -6.29 10.53 1.11
N MET A 121 -6.92 10.71 -0.05
CA MET A 121 -7.36 9.62 -0.93
C MET A 121 -6.97 9.88 -2.38
N MET A 122 -6.45 8.84 -3.05
CA MET A 122 -6.08 8.85 -4.46
C MET A 122 -6.77 7.72 -5.22
N ASP A 123 -7.32 8.01 -6.38
CA ASP A 123 -7.86 7.03 -7.31
C ASP A 123 -6.81 6.76 -8.42
N GLU A 124 -6.34 5.52 -8.56
CA GLU A 124 -5.31 5.15 -9.53
C GLU A 124 -5.70 5.52 -10.97
N ARG A 125 -7.00 5.52 -11.29
CA ARG A 125 -7.52 5.87 -12.62
C ARG A 125 -7.30 7.34 -12.97
N ARG A 126 -7.11 8.20 -11.97
CA ARG A 126 -6.87 9.64 -12.12
C ARG A 126 -5.38 10.00 -12.12
N VAL A 127 -4.52 9.05 -11.80
CA VAL A 127 -3.06 9.26 -11.79
C VAL A 127 -2.49 8.90 -13.16
N THR A 128 -1.83 9.85 -13.79
CA THR A 128 -1.13 9.61 -15.06
C THR A 128 0.03 8.64 -14.84
N PRO A 129 0.13 7.56 -15.63
CA PRO A 129 1.25 6.64 -15.50
C PRO A 129 2.57 7.29 -15.94
N THR A 130 3.64 6.99 -15.23
CA THR A 130 5.01 7.27 -15.64
C THR A 130 5.57 6.04 -16.34
N LEU A 131 6.22 6.24 -17.49
CA LEU A 131 6.83 5.16 -18.26
C LEU A 131 8.27 4.92 -17.78
N MET A 132 8.64 3.66 -17.62
CA MET A 132 9.99 3.20 -17.30
C MET A 132 10.37 2.06 -18.26
N GLY A 133 10.84 2.41 -19.46
CA GLY A 133 10.97 1.48 -20.57
C GLY A 133 9.59 0.99 -21.03
N GLU A 134 9.40 -0.33 -21.08
CA GLU A 134 8.11 -0.96 -21.42
C GLU A 134 7.15 -1.06 -20.22
N ARG A 135 7.64 -0.78 -19.02
CA ARG A 135 6.85 -0.78 -17.79
C ARG A 135 6.23 0.58 -17.54
N SER A 136 5.22 0.59 -16.70
CA SER A 136 4.67 1.84 -16.20
C SER A 136 4.30 1.72 -14.73
N PHE A 137 4.29 2.86 -14.05
CA PHE A 137 3.83 2.93 -12.66
C PHE A 137 3.02 4.19 -12.41
N ARG A 138 2.21 4.16 -11.36
CA ARG A 138 1.45 5.31 -10.85
C ARG A 138 1.77 5.48 -9.38
N VAL A 139 2.36 6.60 -9.00
CA VAL A 139 2.56 6.93 -7.59
C VAL A 139 1.24 7.41 -7.02
N LEU A 140 0.71 6.69 -6.05
CA LEU A 140 -0.57 6.98 -5.43
C LEU A 140 -0.39 7.83 -4.17
N VAL A 141 0.54 7.43 -3.30
CA VAL A 141 0.86 8.13 -2.06
C VAL A 141 2.36 8.35 -1.97
N SER A 142 2.76 9.56 -1.59
CA SER A 142 4.17 9.96 -1.49
C SER A 142 4.29 11.25 -0.68
N PRO A 143 5.49 11.82 -0.48
CA PRO A 143 5.67 13.11 0.16
C PRO A 143 4.87 14.28 -0.46
N ILE A 144 4.49 14.16 -1.74
CA ILE A 144 3.67 15.17 -2.42
C ILE A 144 2.28 15.29 -1.78
N VAL A 145 1.73 14.18 -1.28
CA VAL A 145 0.44 14.15 -0.58
C VAL A 145 0.58 14.11 0.94
N GLY A 146 1.79 14.35 1.47
CA GLY A 146 2.06 14.46 2.90
C GLY A 146 2.62 13.20 3.56
N CYS A 147 2.66 12.05 2.89
CA CYS A 147 3.25 10.81 3.42
C CYS A 147 4.78 10.88 3.34
N ARG A 148 5.43 11.09 4.47
CA ARG A 148 6.87 11.34 4.56
C ARG A 148 7.71 10.08 4.68
N GLN A 149 7.13 9.03 5.23
CA GLN A 149 7.86 7.81 5.56
C GLN A 149 7.90 6.81 4.40
N MET A 150 6.87 6.81 3.54
CA MET A 150 6.80 5.82 2.47
C MET A 150 6.24 6.37 1.16
N THR A 151 6.41 5.60 0.10
CA THR A 151 5.74 5.79 -1.18
C THR A 151 4.95 4.52 -1.53
N GLN A 152 3.69 4.70 -1.95
CA GLN A 152 2.85 3.63 -2.49
C GLN A 152 2.59 3.88 -3.97
N PHE A 153 2.67 2.83 -4.78
CA PHE A 153 2.45 2.91 -6.22
C PHE A 153 1.80 1.64 -6.77
N THR A 154 1.14 1.75 -7.91
CA THR A 154 0.78 0.61 -8.75
C THR A 154 1.71 0.54 -9.94
N GLY A 155 2.04 -0.68 -10.38
CA GLY A 155 2.92 -0.94 -11.51
C GLY A 155 2.31 -1.91 -12.52
N VAL A 156 2.66 -1.73 -13.79
CA VAL A 156 2.32 -2.65 -14.89
C VAL A 156 3.60 -3.19 -15.50
N ILE A 157 3.69 -4.50 -15.55
CA ILE A 157 4.86 -5.25 -16.04
C ILE A 157 4.40 -6.09 -17.24
N PRO A 158 4.74 -5.71 -18.48
CA PRO A 158 4.43 -6.50 -19.66
C PRO A 158 5.21 -7.83 -19.63
N THR A 159 4.82 -8.76 -20.49
CA THR A 159 5.49 -10.07 -20.62
C THR A 159 6.99 -9.90 -20.81
N GLY A 160 7.77 -10.61 -20.01
CA GLY A 160 9.22 -10.57 -20.03
C GLY A 160 9.84 -10.27 -18.67
N ARG A 161 11.17 -10.27 -18.66
CA ARG A 161 11.97 -10.06 -17.45
C ARG A 161 12.66 -8.71 -17.50
N ALA A 162 12.49 -7.90 -16.45
CA ALA A 162 13.21 -6.65 -16.32
C ALA A 162 14.69 -6.84 -15.99
N PRO A 163 15.52 -5.81 -16.20
CA PRO A 163 16.88 -5.79 -15.71
C PRO A 163 16.94 -6.02 -14.20
N LEU A 164 17.93 -6.81 -13.79
CA LEU A 164 18.25 -7.03 -12.37
C LEU A 164 18.68 -5.69 -11.74
N HIS A 165 18.16 -5.36 -10.58
CA HIS A 165 18.42 -4.11 -9.88
C HIS A 165 18.28 -4.26 -8.37
N ALA A 166 18.72 -3.25 -7.63
CA ALA A 166 18.54 -3.15 -6.19
C ALA A 166 18.08 -1.75 -5.83
N HIS A 167 17.33 -1.63 -4.74
CA HIS A 167 16.79 -0.37 -4.24
C HIS A 167 17.51 0.13 -2.98
N PRO A 168 17.57 1.47 -2.74
CA PRO A 168 18.04 2.06 -1.49
C PRO A 168 16.96 2.07 -0.38
N HIS A 169 15.86 1.37 -0.58
CA HIS A 169 14.72 1.27 0.33
C HIS A 169 14.27 -0.18 0.46
N GLU A 170 13.57 -0.49 1.54
CA GLU A 170 12.81 -1.74 1.64
C GLU A 170 11.51 -1.62 0.86
N GLU A 171 11.12 -2.68 0.19
CA GLU A 171 9.93 -2.69 -0.62
C GLU A 171 9.07 -3.93 -0.36
N ALA A 172 7.79 -3.70 -0.14
CA ALA A 172 6.73 -4.70 -0.10
C ALA A 172 5.96 -4.65 -1.43
N VAL A 173 5.88 -5.78 -2.14
CA VAL A 173 5.16 -5.88 -3.40
C VAL A 173 4.07 -6.93 -3.29
N TYR A 174 2.83 -6.52 -3.59
CA TYR A 174 1.66 -7.39 -3.72
C TYR A 174 1.30 -7.56 -5.20
N ILE A 175 1.08 -8.79 -5.65
CA ILE A 175 0.67 -9.07 -7.03
C ILE A 175 -0.84 -8.90 -7.13
N LEU A 176 -1.27 -7.84 -7.84
CA LEU A 176 -2.68 -7.51 -8.06
C LEU A 176 -3.33 -8.37 -9.13
N ALA A 177 -2.57 -8.75 -10.17
CA ALA A 177 -3.06 -9.61 -11.26
C ALA A 177 -1.89 -10.18 -12.05
N GLY A 178 -2.13 -11.30 -12.74
CA GLY A 178 -1.14 -11.93 -13.61
C GLY A 178 -0.32 -13.01 -12.91
N THR A 179 0.65 -13.54 -13.64
CA THR A 179 1.55 -14.62 -13.16
C THR A 179 2.99 -14.32 -13.56
N GLY A 180 3.93 -14.72 -12.72
CA GLY A 180 5.33 -14.40 -12.98
C GLY A 180 6.29 -15.22 -12.14
N ARG A 181 7.55 -14.79 -12.12
CA ARG A 181 8.62 -15.35 -11.30
C ARG A 181 9.38 -14.26 -10.57
N LEU A 182 9.76 -14.57 -9.35
CA LEU A 182 10.72 -13.81 -8.59
C LEU A 182 12.12 -14.33 -8.86
N TRP A 183 13.04 -13.42 -9.17
CA TRP A 183 14.46 -13.70 -9.32
C TRP A 183 15.24 -12.90 -8.26
N ILE A 184 16.12 -13.60 -7.56
CA ILE A 184 17.13 -12.99 -6.68
C ILE A 184 18.47 -13.31 -7.31
N GLU A 185 19.27 -12.28 -7.60
CA GLU A 185 20.45 -12.40 -8.45
C GLU A 185 20.08 -13.05 -9.79
N ASN A 186 20.67 -14.20 -10.11
CA ASN A 186 20.39 -14.92 -11.35
C ASN A 186 19.51 -16.17 -11.15
N ASP A 187 19.00 -16.40 -9.94
CA ASP A 187 18.25 -17.60 -9.58
C ASP A 187 16.75 -17.31 -9.47
N PRO A 188 15.89 -18.12 -10.10
CA PRO A 188 14.46 -18.05 -9.85
C PRO A 188 14.15 -18.67 -8.49
N VAL A 189 13.58 -17.86 -7.60
CA VAL A 189 13.33 -18.28 -6.20
C VAL A 189 11.86 -18.52 -5.88
N GLY A 190 10.94 -18.14 -6.76
CA GLY A 190 9.51 -18.38 -6.54
C GLY A 190 8.63 -18.02 -7.71
N GLU A 191 7.52 -18.75 -7.83
CA GLU A 191 6.44 -18.44 -8.75
C GLU A 191 5.52 -17.39 -8.13
N LEU A 192 5.06 -16.44 -8.94
CA LEU A 192 4.19 -15.32 -8.55
C LEU A 192 2.82 -15.49 -9.21
N ARG A 193 1.79 -15.17 -8.44
CA ARG A 193 0.40 -15.11 -8.89
C ARG A 193 -0.35 -14.03 -8.13
N GLU A 194 -1.55 -13.73 -8.54
CA GLU A 194 -2.44 -12.85 -7.78
C GLU A 194 -2.50 -13.24 -6.30
N GLY A 195 -2.36 -12.28 -5.41
CA GLY A 195 -2.27 -12.48 -3.97
C GLY A 195 -0.88 -12.83 -3.44
N SER A 196 0.12 -13.11 -4.29
CA SER A 196 1.50 -13.29 -3.84
C SER A 196 2.06 -11.99 -3.28
N VAL A 197 2.86 -12.11 -2.22
CA VAL A 197 3.57 -10.99 -1.58
C VAL A 197 5.06 -11.26 -1.60
N VAL A 198 5.83 -10.23 -1.90
CA VAL A 198 7.30 -10.28 -1.92
C VAL A 198 7.83 -9.13 -1.07
N PHE A 199 8.86 -9.42 -0.31
CA PHE A 199 9.61 -8.44 0.46
C PHE A 199 11.04 -8.33 -0.07
N PHE A 200 11.49 -7.12 -0.32
CA PHE A 200 12.85 -6.81 -0.75
C PHE A 200 13.56 -5.96 0.32
N PRO A 201 14.49 -6.54 1.07
CA PRO A 201 15.40 -5.75 1.90
C PRO A 201 16.27 -4.81 1.06
N ILE A 202 16.76 -3.74 1.68
CA ILE A 202 17.67 -2.77 1.04
C ILE A 202 18.87 -3.52 0.41
N GLY A 203 19.17 -3.18 -0.83
CA GLY A 203 20.35 -3.68 -1.53
C GLY A 203 20.25 -5.09 -2.10
N VAL A 204 19.16 -5.81 -1.86
CA VAL A 204 18.94 -7.13 -2.46
C VAL A 204 18.69 -6.98 -3.95
N ARG A 205 19.54 -7.59 -4.77
CA ARG A 205 19.41 -7.57 -6.23
C ARG A 205 18.34 -8.54 -6.69
N HIS A 206 17.33 -7.99 -7.33
CA HIS A 206 16.14 -8.75 -7.71
C HIS A 206 15.54 -8.28 -9.03
N THR A 207 14.63 -9.07 -9.56
CA THR A 207 13.72 -8.67 -10.62
C THR A 207 12.47 -9.51 -10.63
N LEU A 208 11.37 -8.93 -11.08
CA LEU A 208 10.13 -9.62 -11.40
C LEU A 208 10.07 -9.90 -12.89
N GLU A 209 9.78 -11.14 -13.24
CA GLU A 209 9.47 -11.58 -14.57
C GLU A 209 7.96 -11.80 -14.69
N ASN A 210 7.34 -11.18 -15.68
CA ASN A 210 6.00 -11.57 -16.08
C ASN A 210 6.13 -12.76 -17.03
N ALA A 211 5.75 -13.93 -16.56
CA ALA A 211 5.77 -15.18 -17.34
C ALA A 211 4.41 -15.48 -18.00
N GLY A 212 3.41 -14.64 -17.78
CA GLY A 212 2.07 -14.74 -18.35
C GLY A 212 1.98 -14.15 -19.77
N ARG A 213 0.78 -14.21 -20.33
CA ARG A 213 0.45 -13.61 -21.63
C ARG A 213 -0.11 -12.20 -21.50
N GLU A 214 -0.74 -11.91 -20.36
CA GLU A 214 -1.31 -10.62 -20.02
C GLU A 214 -0.34 -9.86 -19.13
N ASP A 215 -0.52 -8.54 -19.04
CA ASP A 215 0.27 -7.69 -18.16
C ASP A 215 0.12 -8.13 -16.68
N MET A 216 1.25 -8.25 -15.98
CA MET A 216 1.25 -8.43 -14.53
C MET A 216 1.12 -7.07 -13.86
N LYS A 217 0.18 -6.96 -12.92
CA LYS A 217 -0.04 -5.74 -12.13
C LYS A 217 0.45 -5.94 -10.70
N VAL A 218 1.09 -4.92 -10.17
CA VAL A 218 1.64 -4.92 -8.82
C VAL A 218 1.19 -3.70 -8.03
N LEU A 219 1.09 -3.85 -6.72
CA LEU A 219 1.02 -2.79 -5.74
C LEU A 219 2.32 -2.81 -4.95
N GLY A 220 3.09 -1.74 -4.98
CA GLY A 220 4.30 -1.59 -4.21
C GLY A 220 4.14 -0.54 -3.12
N ALA A 221 4.72 -0.80 -1.95
CA ALA A 221 4.93 0.18 -0.89
C ALA A 221 6.37 0.07 -0.40
N PHE A 222 7.08 1.19 -0.31
CA PHE A 222 8.47 1.20 0.10
C PHE A 222 8.82 2.36 1.03
N SER A 223 9.78 2.11 1.89
CA SER A 223 10.33 3.07 2.87
C SER A 223 11.87 2.96 2.92
N PRO A 224 12.62 4.08 3.03
CA PRO A 224 12.15 5.48 3.03
C PRO A 224 11.44 5.92 1.75
N ALA A 225 10.60 6.95 1.88
CA ALA A 225 9.89 7.54 0.74
C ALA A 225 10.85 8.04 -0.34
N GLY A 226 10.45 7.89 -1.60
CA GLY A 226 11.27 8.30 -2.74
C GLY A 226 10.61 8.04 -4.08
N SER A 227 11.42 7.85 -5.11
CA SER A 227 10.96 7.47 -6.45
C SER A 227 11.04 5.95 -6.65
N PRO A 228 10.01 5.31 -7.26
CA PRO A 228 10.09 3.92 -7.68
C PRO A 228 11.23 3.62 -8.68
N GLU A 229 11.78 4.65 -9.31
CA GLU A 229 12.93 4.53 -10.22
C GLU A 229 14.29 4.50 -9.50
N ALA A 230 14.30 4.79 -8.18
CA ALA A 230 15.56 4.83 -7.41
C ALA A 230 16.21 3.45 -7.38
N LYS A 231 17.48 3.40 -7.83
CA LYS A 231 18.29 2.18 -7.87
C LYS A 231 19.66 2.43 -7.28
N LEU A 232 20.19 1.43 -6.62
CA LEU A 232 21.59 1.43 -6.22
C LEU A 232 22.48 1.18 -7.47
N PRO A 233 23.69 1.78 -7.52
CA PRO A 233 24.63 1.48 -8.57
C PRO A 233 25.00 -0.01 -8.55
N PRO A 234 25.34 -0.62 -9.69
CA PRO A 234 25.83 -1.99 -9.71
C PRO A 234 27.02 -2.14 -8.76
N SER A 235 27.00 -3.15 -7.90
CA SER A 235 28.18 -3.53 -7.11
C SER A 235 29.25 -4.06 -8.08
N HIS A 236 30.43 -3.47 -8.00
CA HIS A 236 31.61 -3.89 -8.78
C HIS A 236 32.17 -5.21 -8.26
#